data_7e764a947fabb15b04621a7acbaf882d
#
_entry.id   7e764a947fabb15b04621a7acbaf882d
#
_cell.length_a   1.000
_cell.length_b   1.000
_cell.length_c   1.000
_cell.angle_alpha   90.00
_cell.angle_beta   90.00
_cell.angle_gamma   90.00
#
_symmetry.space_group_name_H-M   'P 1'
#
loop_
_entity.id
_entity.type
_entity.pdbx_description
1 polymer ?
#
loop_
_entity_poly.entity_id
_entity_poly.type
_entity_poly.pdbx_seq_one_letter_code
_entity_poly.pdbx_strand_id
1 'polypeptide(L)'
;MEHLTEPTLWAFLFQAAVAAAVWIPLSYLAYRWVRAPLKRDRVKQSLSQLGIVQTKELEETMAAEYRLKDYIWPLFMAYALMSGTYTVTHSYVIRLGLWSGWLEEVIDVFGTDNVFPRAILWGRFVFWGWLGACIYSVHLIIRRFLAYDLTPSVYLFTANRSLLAMAISAIVGTGMGTFSTAAGVPFDVNMATVSIVAFFIGFFPEQGLNWIAATAKKALGQQGGIAKETRLSEVEGLSIWHQGRLMQEGIENVQNLATADVPALVIGTPFPVTQIVDWVDQAILLAYASQEQFEALEKAGLLRASDVLTTTRDDEGLNDLAEAAGLKKSELRVLSRVLQSALNIKMISRFRWQSSLDRAKMEEAAAIQLLQPSLAVTELPREQEEIAFEEEEQ
;
A
#
# COMPACT_ATOMS: atom_id res chain seq x y z
N MET A 1 -18.29 30.20 23.09
CA MET A 1 -18.09 28.78 22.86
C MET A 1 -18.06 28.12 24.23
N GLU A 2 -19.23 27.63 24.64
CA GLU A 2 -19.41 26.98 25.93
C GLU A 2 -18.53 25.73 25.98
N HIS A 3 -17.89 25.56 27.11
CA HIS A 3 -17.04 24.43 27.46
C HIS A 3 -17.72 23.11 27.11
N LEU A 4 -17.27 22.43 26.05
CA LEU A 4 -17.45 21.00 25.95
C LEU A 4 -16.83 20.43 27.23
N THR A 5 -17.68 20.06 28.19
CA THR A 5 -17.23 19.52 29.48
C THR A 5 -16.36 18.31 29.19
N GLU A 6 -15.17 18.24 29.82
CA GLU A 6 -14.21 17.14 29.63
C GLU A 6 -14.86 15.73 29.56
N PRO A 7 -15.93 15.43 30.33
CA PRO A 7 -16.59 14.12 30.25
C PRO A 7 -17.24 13.81 28.91
N THR A 8 -17.73 14.80 28.15
CA THR A 8 -18.36 14.54 26.85
C THR A 8 -17.34 14.20 25.77
N LEU A 9 -16.18 14.83 25.76
CA LEU A 9 -15.08 14.51 24.86
C LEU A 9 -14.58 13.08 25.12
N TRP A 10 -14.41 12.71 26.37
CA TRP A 10 -13.98 11.36 26.76
C TRP A 10 -15.00 10.27 26.40
N ALA A 11 -16.29 10.55 26.57
CA ALA A 11 -17.36 9.65 26.13
C ALA A 11 -17.33 9.44 24.61
N PHE A 12 -17.13 10.50 23.84
CA PHE A 12 -17.00 10.40 22.37
C PHE A 12 -15.77 9.58 21.96
N LEU A 13 -14.62 9.81 22.58
CA LEU A 13 -13.40 9.07 22.28
C LEU A 13 -13.52 7.59 22.69
N PHE A 14 -14.24 7.30 23.79
CA PHE A 14 -14.59 5.93 24.16
C PHE A 14 -15.43 5.23 23.10
N GLN A 15 -16.46 5.89 22.60
CA GLN A 15 -17.31 5.36 21.55
C GLN A 15 -16.49 5.11 20.27
N ALA A 16 -15.59 6.02 19.90
CA ALA A 16 -14.71 5.86 18.74
C ALA A 16 -13.77 4.65 18.89
N ALA A 17 -13.21 4.44 20.08
CA ALA A 17 -12.33 3.29 20.34
C ALA A 17 -13.11 1.96 20.34
N VAL A 18 -14.30 1.93 20.92
CA VAL A 18 -15.20 0.75 20.86
C VAL A 18 -15.61 0.47 19.42
N ALA A 19 -15.97 1.51 18.65
CA ALA A 19 -16.31 1.35 17.24
C ALA A 19 -15.13 0.78 16.44
N ALA A 20 -13.91 1.27 16.67
CA ALA A 20 -12.71 0.73 16.02
C ALA A 20 -12.44 -0.74 16.41
N ALA A 21 -12.62 -1.08 17.67
CA ALA A 21 -12.45 -2.44 18.17
C ALA A 21 -13.47 -3.42 17.58
N VAL A 22 -14.71 -3.00 17.38
CA VAL A 22 -15.75 -3.78 16.71
C VAL A 22 -15.50 -3.88 15.21
N TRP A 23 -15.02 -2.79 14.61
CA TRP A 23 -14.76 -2.72 13.17
C TRP A 23 -13.71 -3.74 12.69
N ILE A 24 -12.67 -4.00 13.48
CA ILE A 24 -11.58 -4.91 13.11
C ILE A 24 -12.09 -6.33 12.81
N PRO A 25 -12.74 -7.06 13.74
CA PRO A 25 -13.26 -8.40 13.46
C PRO A 25 -14.39 -8.40 12.43
N LEU A 26 -15.23 -7.36 12.44
CA LEU A 26 -16.32 -7.23 11.48
C LEU A 26 -15.81 -7.06 10.05
N SER A 27 -14.74 -6.28 9.85
CA SER A 27 -14.10 -6.09 8.54
C SER A 27 -13.58 -7.41 7.97
N TYR A 28 -12.99 -8.27 8.80
CA TYR A 28 -12.56 -9.60 8.39
C TYR A 28 -13.74 -10.49 7.99
N LEU A 29 -14.80 -10.53 8.81
CA LEU A 29 -15.98 -11.33 8.51
C LEU A 29 -16.64 -10.89 7.19
N ALA A 30 -16.84 -9.59 7.01
CA ALA A 30 -17.38 -9.02 5.79
C ALA A 30 -16.49 -9.34 4.57
N TYR A 31 -15.17 -9.22 4.73
CA TYR A 31 -14.22 -9.57 3.66
C TYR A 31 -14.32 -11.04 3.27
N ARG A 32 -14.30 -11.95 4.23
CA ARG A 32 -14.37 -13.39 4.01
C ARG A 32 -15.63 -13.81 3.26
N TRP A 33 -16.78 -13.22 3.61
CA TRP A 33 -18.07 -13.61 3.03
C TRP A 33 -18.35 -12.94 1.68
N VAL A 34 -17.90 -11.72 1.48
CA VAL A 34 -18.29 -10.92 0.32
C VAL A 34 -17.13 -10.79 -0.69
N ARG A 35 -15.91 -10.47 -0.24
CA ARG A 35 -14.80 -10.07 -1.12
C ARG A 35 -13.85 -11.21 -1.49
N ALA A 36 -13.57 -12.13 -0.59
CA ALA A 36 -12.64 -13.23 -0.83
C ALA A 36 -13.05 -14.14 -2.01
N PRO A 37 -14.32 -14.52 -2.20
CA PRO A 37 -14.73 -15.28 -3.38
C PRO A 37 -14.44 -14.53 -4.69
N LEU A 38 -14.79 -13.23 -4.75
CA LEU A 38 -14.57 -12.39 -5.94
C LEU A 38 -13.07 -12.22 -6.27
N LYS A 39 -12.21 -12.12 -5.24
CA LYS A 39 -10.75 -12.10 -5.45
C LYS A 39 -10.28 -13.41 -6.08
N ARG A 40 -10.72 -14.55 -5.58
CA ARG A 40 -10.35 -15.87 -6.13
C ARG A 40 -10.66 -15.99 -7.62
N ASP A 41 -11.86 -15.56 -8.03
CA ASP A 41 -12.25 -15.63 -9.44
C ASP A 41 -11.36 -14.73 -10.32
N ARG A 42 -11.05 -13.51 -9.85
CA ARG A 42 -10.11 -12.61 -10.53
C ARG A 42 -8.71 -13.22 -10.66
N VAL A 43 -8.19 -13.79 -9.58
CA VAL A 43 -6.86 -14.42 -9.57
C VAL A 43 -6.85 -15.62 -10.53
N LYS A 44 -7.89 -16.47 -10.54
CA LYS A 44 -8.01 -17.57 -11.51
C LYS A 44 -7.96 -17.08 -12.95
N GLN A 45 -8.70 -16.04 -13.25
CA GLN A 45 -8.68 -15.43 -14.58
C GLN A 45 -7.29 -14.87 -14.94
N SER A 46 -6.64 -14.18 -14.02
CA SER A 46 -5.30 -13.62 -14.22
C SER A 46 -4.23 -14.69 -14.45
N LEU A 47 -4.28 -15.80 -13.68
CA LEU A 47 -3.36 -16.92 -13.85
C LEU A 47 -3.58 -17.65 -15.17
N SER A 48 -4.83 -17.77 -15.62
CA SER A 48 -5.12 -18.33 -16.94
C SER A 48 -4.55 -17.48 -18.08
N GLN A 49 -4.56 -16.15 -17.93
CA GLN A 49 -3.92 -15.24 -18.89
C GLN A 49 -2.38 -15.42 -18.94
N LEU A 50 -1.75 -15.77 -17.82
CA LEU A 50 -0.33 -16.11 -17.79
C LEU A 50 -0.02 -17.49 -18.39
N GLY A 51 -1.04 -18.22 -18.81
CA GLY A 51 -0.91 -19.59 -19.33
C GLY A 51 -0.57 -20.61 -18.24
N ILE A 52 -0.84 -20.28 -16.98
CA ILE A 52 -0.63 -21.18 -15.85
C ILE A 52 -1.85 -22.08 -15.71
N VAL A 53 -1.62 -23.38 -15.86
CA VAL A 53 -2.68 -24.38 -15.67
C VAL A 53 -3.05 -24.41 -14.19
N GLN A 54 -4.34 -24.32 -13.92
CA GLN A 54 -4.84 -24.43 -12.54
C GLN A 54 -4.62 -25.84 -12.04
N THR A 55 -3.64 -26.02 -11.16
CA THR A 55 -3.41 -27.27 -10.44
C THR A 55 -4.17 -27.24 -9.13
N LYS A 56 -4.52 -28.44 -8.62
CA LYS A 56 -5.16 -28.57 -7.31
C LYS A 56 -4.32 -27.94 -6.20
N GLU A 57 -3.00 -28.03 -6.31
CA GLU A 57 -2.03 -27.43 -5.40
C GLU A 57 -2.12 -25.90 -5.36
N LEU A 58 -2.30 -25.28 -6.53
CA LEU A 58 -2.48 -23.83 -6.64
C LEU A 58 -3.83 -23.38 -6.02
N GLU A 59 -4.89 -24.14 -6.22
CA GLU A 59 -6.18 -23.88 -5.59
C GLU A 59 -6.13 -24.01 -4.06
N GLU A 60 -5.37 -25.00 -3.54
CA GLU A 60 -5.14 -25.17 -2.12
C GLU A 60 -4.33 -24.00 -1.54
N THR A 61 -3.31 -23.52 -2.24
CA THR A 61 -2.53 -22.35 -1.86
C THR A 61 -3.40 -21.09 -1.80
N MET A 62 -4.20 -20.84 -2.83
CA MET A 62 -5.14 -19.72 -2.85
C MET A 62 -6.21 -19.81 -1.75
N ALA A 63 -6.65 -21.04 -1.40
CA ALA A 63 -7.58 -21.23 -0.31
C ALA A 63 -6.92 -21.06 1.06
N ALA A 64 -5.62 -21.37 1.16
CA ALA A 64 -4.84 -21.21 2.40
C ALA A 64 -4.70 -19.75 2.81
N GLU A 65 -4.56 -18.82 1.86
CA GLU A 65 -4.38 -17.39 2.12
C GLU A 65 -5.51 -16.74 2.94
N TYR A 66 -6.70 -17.36 2.95
CA TYR A 66 -7.90 -16.83 3.63
C TYR A 66 -8.38 -17.71 4.79
N ARG A 67 -7.55 -18.59 5.33
CA ARG A 67 -7.94 -19.42 6.47
C ARG A 67 -8.06 -18.58 7.73
N LEU A 68 -9.11 -18.85 8.51
CA LEU A 68 -9.36 -18.15 9.78
C LEU A 68 -8.16 -18.20 10.73
N LYS A 69 -7.46 -19.34 10.79
CA LYS A 69 -6.29 -19.53 11.65
C LYS A 69 -5.18 -18.50 11.40
N ASP A 70 -5.02 -18.06 10.13
CA ASP A 70 -3.97 -17.13 9.75
C ASP A 70 -4.33 -15.68 10.14
N TYR A 71 -5.63 -15.42 10.37
CA TYR A 71 -6.15 -14.13 10.81
C TYR A 71 -6.31 -14.01 12.33
N ILE A 72 -6.47 -15.11 13.09
CA ILE A 72 -6.78 -15.05 14.52
C ILE A 72 -5.74 -14.23 15.27
N TRP A 73 -4.45 -14.54 15.09
CA TRP A 73 -3.38 -13.85 15.79
C TRP A 73 -3.23 -12.37 15.37
N PRO A 74 -3.17 -12.03 14.08
CA PRO A 74 -3.17 -10.64 13.62
C PRO A 74 -4.38 -9.82 14.09
N LEU A 75 -5.58 -10.38 14.04
CA LEU A 75 -6.78 -9.73 14.55
C LEU A 75 -6.71 -9.49 16.06
N PHE A 76 -6.26 -10.49 16.81
CA PHE A 76 -6.08 -10.36 18.26
C PHE A 76 -5.07 -9.29 18.61
N MET A 77 -3.93 -9.25 17.94
CA MET A 77 -2.88 -8.23 18.15
C MET A 77 -3.39 -6.83 17.82
N ALA A 78 -4.05 -6.66 16.68
CA ALA A 78 -4.64 -5.38 16.30
C ALA A 78 -5.69 -4.92 17.32
N TYR A 79 -6.60 -5.82 17.70
CA TYR A 79 -7.62 -5.55 18.70
C TYR A 79 -7.02 -5.21 20.05
N ALA A 80 -6.09 -6.03 20.55
CA ALA A 80 -5.46 -5.84 21.85
C ALA A 80 -4.69 -4.52 21.96
N LEU A 81 -3.95 -4.16 20.90
CA LEU A 81 -3.21 -2.91 20.87
C LEU A 81 -4.10 -1.68 20.71
N MET A 82 -5.17 -1.77 19.89
CA MET A 82 -6.08 -0.64 19.73
C MET A 82 -6.97 -0.44 20.96
N SER A 83 -7.50 -1.51 21.56
CA SER A 83 -8.36 -1.43 22.75
C SER A 83 -7.57 -1.31 24.05
N GLY A 84 -6.47 -2.07 24.21
CA GLY A 84 -5.63 -2.08 25.39
C GLY A 84 -4.97 -0.73 25.64
N THR A 85 -4.43 -0.12 24.60
CA THR A 85 -3.82 1.22 24.71
C THR A 85 -4.84 2.27 25.10
N TYR A 86 -6.05 2.20 24.51
CA TYR A 86 -7.14 3.06 24.94
C TYR A 86 -7.45 2.91 26.42
N THR A 87 -7.62 1.67 26.90
CA THR A 87 -7.94 1.37 28.30
C THR A 87 -6.85 1.89 29.23
N VAL A 88 -5.58 1.68 28.88
CA VAL A 88 -4.45 2.16 29.69
C VAL A 88 -4.39 3.68 29.71
N THR A 89 -4.44 4.34 28.56
CA THR A 89 -4.34 5.81 28.48
C THR A 89 -5.55 6.50 29.12
N HIS A 90 -6.74 5.96 28.91
CA HIS A 90 -7.96 6.48 29.53
C HIS A 90 -7.95 6.29 31.04
N SER A 91 -7.61 5.08 31.53
CA SER A 91 -7.48 4.80 32.95
C SER A 91 -6.39 5.66 33.60
N TYR A 92 -5.28 5.88 32.91
CA TYR A 92 -4.19 6.73 33.36
C TYR A 92 -4.63 8.19 33.49
N VAL A 93 -5.31 8.74 32.50
CA VAL A 93 -5.80 10.12 32.53
C VAL A 93 -6.89 10.32 33.57
N ILE A 94 -7.84 9.38 33.74
CA ILE A 94 -8.88 9.45 34.77
C ILE A 94 -8.28 9.27 36.16
N ARG A 95 -7.37 8.32 36.34
CA ARG A 95 -6.73 8.10 37.68
C ARG A 95 -5.81 9.23 38.06
N LEU A 96 -5.11 9.87 37.13
CA LEU A 96 -4.37 11.11 37.41
C LEU A 96 -5.29 12.22 37.90
N GLY A 97 -6.52 12.30 37.36
CA GLY A 97 -7.54 13.24 37.88
C GLY A 97 -8.12 12.85 39.22
N LEU A 98 -8.25 11.52 39.50
CA LEU A 98 -8.78 11.00 40.79
C LEU A 98 -7.70 10.75 41.86
N TRP A 99 -6.43 10.60 41.44
CA TRP A 99 -5.31 10.28 42.31
C TRP A 99 -4.42 11.50 42.63
N SER A 100 -4.86 12.69 42.26
CA SER A 100 -4.13 13.92 42.57
C SER A 100 -3.74 13.98 44.04
N GLY A 101 -4.64 13.63 44.97
CA GLY A 101 -4.35 13.61 46.37
C GLY A 101 -3.31 12.56 46.83
N TRP A 102 -3.36 11.34 46.31
CA TRP A 102 -2.41 10.27 46.66
C TRP A 102 -1.03 10.45 45.99
N LEU A 103 -1.02 10.98 44.75
CA LEU A 103 0.23 11.28 44.05
C LEU A 103 0.90 12.55 44.61
N GLU A 104 0.17 13.52 45.08
CA GLU A 104 0.72 14.65 45.85
C GLU A 104 1.46 14.17 47.08
N GLU A 105 0.90 13.19 47.82
CA GLU A 105 1.52 12.58 48.98
C GLU A 105 2.81 11.78 48.63
N VAL A 106 2.82 11.09 47.49
CA VAL A 106 4.00 10.36 46.99
C VAL A 106 5.06 11.31 46.40
N ILE A 107 4.65 12.41 45.78
CA ILE A 107 5.54 13.43 45.21
C ILE A 107 6.22 14.22 46.32
N ASP A 108 5.52 14.53 47.41
CA ASP A 108 6.08 15.18 48.59
C ASP A 108 7.18 14.33 49.25
N VAL A 109 7.04 12.99 49.24
CA VAL A 109 8.04 12.04 49.75
C VAL A 109 9.30 12.00 48.89
N PHE A 110 9.18 12.18 47.55
CA PHE A 110 10.29 12.08 46.62
C PHE A 110 10.84 13.41 46.11
N GLY A 111 10.30 14.56 46.55
CA GLY A 111 10.82 15.89 46.24
C GLY A 111 10.77 16.26 44.72
N THR A 112 9.74 15.81 44.02
CA THR A 112 9.68 15.92 42.54
C THR A 112 8.55 16.84 42.07
N ASP A 113 8.56 18.11 42.49
CA ASP A 113 7.54 19.14 42.13
C ASP A 113 7.22 19.31 40.66
N ASN A 114 8.07 18.75 39.78
CA ASN A 114 7.94 18.89 38.31
C ASN A 114 7.56 17.59 37.55
N VAL A 115 7.36 16.46 38.24
CA VAL A 115 7.12 15.16 37.59
C VAL A 115 5.66 15.03 37.12
N PHE A 116 4.72 15.50 37.91
CA PHE A 116 3.31 15.36 37.70
C PHE A 116 2.81 16.08 36.42
N PRO A 117 3.11 17.35 36.18
CA PRO A 117 2.74 18.04 34.94
C PRO A 117 3.35 17.39 33.71
N ARG A 118 4.59 16.88 33.81
CA ARG A 118 5.28 16.19 32.71
C ARG A 118 4.63 14.85 32.39
N ALA A 119 4.19 14.09 33.37
CA ALA A 119 3.50 12.80 33.16
C ALA A 119 2.14 12.98 32.44
N ILE A 120 1.39 14.02 32.80
CA ILE A 120 0.13 14.36 32.13
C ILE A 120 0.38 14.75 30.67
N LEU A 121 1.36 15.60 30.41
CA LEU A 121 1.75 16.03 29.07
C LEU A 121 2.16 14.84 28.22
N TRP A 122 3.00 13.96 28.77
CA TRP A 122 3.45 12.74 28.13
C TRP A 122 2.28 11.80 27.78
N GLY A 123 1.36 11.56 28.73
CA GLY A 123 0.18 10.73 28.49
C GLY A 123 -0.74 11.29 27.40
N ARG A 124 -0.90 12.62 27.32
CA ARG A 124 -1.64 13.29 26.25
C ARG A 124 -0.97 13.11 24.89
N PHE A 125 0.35 13.24 24.81
CA PHE A 125 1.11 13.01 23.59
C PHE A 125 0.90 11.59 23.05
N VAL A 126 1.07 10.59 23.89
CA VAL A 126 0.89 9.19 23.54
C VAL A 126 -0.54 8.91 23.10
N PHE A 127 -1.53 9.48 23.78
CA PHE A 127 -2.94 9.31 23.44
C PHE A 127 -3.28 9.89 22.05
N TRP A 128 -2.88 11.13 21.77
CA TRP A 128 -3.15 11.75 20.48
C TRP A 128 -2.40 11.06 19.34
N GLY A 129 -1.18 10.61 19.57
CA GLY A 129 -0.43 9.80 18.62
C GLY A 129 -1.12 8.48 18.33
N TRP A 130 -1.58 7.77 19.36
CA TRP A 130 -2.36 6.56 19.20
C TRP A 130 -3.67 6.80 18.42
N LEU A 131 -4.40 7.87 18.73
CA LEU A 131 -5.63 8.21 18.00
C LEU A 131 -5.38 8.44 16.51
N GLY A 132 -4.30 9.15 16.16
CA GLY A 132 -3.87 9.32 14.77
C GLY A 132 -3.62 7.99 14.08
N ALA A 133 -2.91 7.07 14.75
CA ALA A 133 -2.66 5.73 14.25
C ALA A 133 -3.95 4.90 14.08
N CYS A 134 -4.91 5.03 14.99
CA CYS A 134 -6.21 4.34 14.89
C CYS A 134 -7.00 4.80 13.66
N ILE A 135 -7.11 6.11 13.44
CA ILE A 135 -7.84 6.67 12.30
C ILE A 135 -7.21 6.21 10.98
N TYR A 136 -5.88 6.27 10.89
CA TYR A 136 -5.19 5.75 9.72
C TYR A 136 -5.41 4.25 9.53
N SER A 137 -5.39 3.46 10.60
CA SER A 137 -5.60 2.02 10.56
C SER A 137 -6.98 1.64 10.04
N VAL A 138 -8.01 2.35 10.49
CA VAL A 138 -9.38 2.20 9.97
C VAL A 138 -9.43 2.53 8.48
N HIS A 139 -8.84 3.66 8.08
CA HIS A 139 -8.75 4.05 6.68
C HIS A 139 -8.01 3.00 5.83
N LEU A 140 -6.89 2.46 6.33
CA LEU A 140 -6.13 1.41 5.65
C LEU A 140 -6.97 0.14 5.47
N ILE A 141 -7.66 -0.31 6.51
CA ILE A 141 -8.53 -1.49 6.46
C ILE A 141 -9.64 -1.29 5.41
N ILE A 142 -10.32 -0.15 5.42
CA ILE A 142 -11.37 0.18 4.44
C ILE A 142 -10.80 0.14 3.02
N ARG A 143 -9.68 0.80 2.78
CA ARG A 143 -9.02 0.83 1.48
C ARG A 143 -8.64 -0.57 0.98
N ARG A 144 -8.07 -1.40 1.86
CA ARG A 144 -7.70 -2.77 1.54
C ARG A 144 -8.92 -3.66 1.30
N PHE A 145 -9.97 -3.47 2.07
CA PHE A 145 -11.25 -4.14 1.86
C PHE A 145 -11.82 -3.84 0.46
N LEU A 146 -11.85 -2.57 0.07
CA LEU A 146 -12.34 -2.13 -1.24
C LEU A 146 -11.46 -2.64 -2.38
N ALA A 147 -10.15 -2.73 -2.17
CA ALA A 147 -9.18 -3.24 -3.16
C ALA A 147 -9.13 -4.78 -3.25
N TYR A 148 -9.96 -5.51 -2.52
CA TYR A 148 -9.93 -7.00 -2.44
C TYR A 148 -8.59 -7.55 -1.89
N ASP A 149 -7.90 -6.79 -1.02
CA ASP A 149 -6.55 -7.08 -0.55
C ASP A 149 -6.45 -7.03 0.99
N LEU A 150 -7.45 -7.55 1.69
CA LEU A 150 -7.46 -7.60 3.15
C LEU A 150 -6.75 -8.88 3.63
N THR A 151 -5.44 -8.87 3.60
CA THR A 151 -4.57 -9.97 4.04
C THR A 151 -4.35 -9.92 5.57
N PRO A 152 -3.92 -11.03 6.22
CA PRO A 152 -3.58 -11.03 7.65
C PRO A 152 -2.52 -9.99 8.02
N SER A 153 -1.58 -9.74 7.13
CA SER A 153 -0.51 -8.75 7.31
C SER A 153 -1.05 -7.33 7.56
N VAL A 154 -2.19 -6.97 6.98
CA VAL A 154 -2.82 -5.64 7.18
C VAL A 154 -3.09 -5.39 8.67
N TYR A 155 -3.59 -6.40 9.38
CA TYR A 155 -3.86 -6.30 10.82
C TYR A 155 -2.58 -6.21 11.64
N LEU A 156 -1.51 -6.92 11.26
CA LEU A 156 -0.20 -6.78 11.89
C LEU A 156 0.40 -5.40 11.64
N PHE A 157 0.26 -4.85 10.43
CA PHE A 157 0.69 -3.48 10.14
C PHE A 157 -0.06 -2.45 10.98
N THR A 158 -1.36 -2.61 11.17
CA THR A 158 -2.13 -1.69 12.05
C THR A 158 -1.67 -1.79 13.50
N ALA A 159 -1.39 -3.01 13.98
CA ALA A 159 -0.85 -3.25 15.31
C ALA A 159 0.54 -2.59 15.49
N ASN A 160 1.47 -2.89 14.59
CA ASN A 160 2.82 -2.31 14.60
C ASN A 160 2.80 -0.78 14.49
N ARG A 161 1.93 -0.23 13.63
CA ARG A 161 1.76 1.20 13.48
C ARG A 161 1.31 1.87 14.78
N SER A 162 0.38 1.25 15.49
CA SER A 162 -0.09 1.76 16.78
C SER A 162 1.03 1.78 17.82
N LEU A 163 1.83 0.71 17.90
CA LEU A 163 3.02 0.66 18.78
C LEU A 163 4.04 1.73 18.42
N LEU A 164 4.35 1.86 17.13
CA LEU A 164 5.33 2.82 16.64
C LEU A 164 4.89 4.26 16.91
N ALA A 165 3.62 4.57 16.66
CA ALA A 165 3.06 5.88 16.95
C ALA A 165 3.16 6.24 18.42
N MET A 166 2.87 5.30 19.32
CA MET A 166 3.02 5.49 20.77
C MET A 166 4.49 5.74 21.16
N ALA A 167 5.41 4.91 20.63
CA ALA A 167 6.83 5.03 20.94
C ALA A 167 7.40 6.38 20.47
N ILE A 168 7.09 6.78 19.23
CA ILE A 168 7.56 8.06 18.67
C ILE A 168 6.95 9.23 19.45
N SER A 169 5.64 9.19 19.73
CA SER A 169 4.97 10.22 20.51
C SER A 169 5.56 10.35 21.93
N ALA A 170 5.90 9.21 22.55
CA ALA A 170 6.58 9.19 23.84
C ALA A 170 7.96 9.86 23.79
N ILE A 171 8.78 9.51 22.79
CA ILE A 171 10.13 10.08 22.58
C ILE A 171 10.04 11.59 22.33
N VAL A 172 9.15 12.02 21.42
CA VAL A 172 8.97 13.43 21.11
C VAL A 172 8.45 14.21 22.31
N GLY A 173 7.45 13.66 23.01
CA GLY A 173 6.91 14.28 24.24
C GLY A 173 7.96 14.45 25.34
N THR A 174 8.85 13.46 25.51
CA THR A 174 9.99 13.55 26.46
C THR A 174 11.01 14.58 25.99
N GLY A 175 11.37 14.55 24.70
CA GLY A 175 12.34 15.47 24.11
C GLY A 175 11.90 16.94 24.22
N MET A 176 10.62 17.23 23.95
CA MET A 176 10.08 18.58 24.09
C MET A 176 10.12 19.07 25.54
N GLY A 177 9.85 18.21 26.51
CA GLY A 177 9.94 18.55 27.96
C GLY A 177 11.37 18.87 28.39
N THR A 178 12.36 18.12 27.95
CA THR A 178 13.78 18.34 28.29
C THR A 178 14.38 19.56 27.56
N PHE A 179 13.98 19.83 26.35
CA PHE A 179 14.46 21.00 25.60
C PHE A 179 14.01 22.32 26.22
N SER A 180 12.77 22.37 26.72
CA SER A 180 12.22 23.53 27.43
C SER A 180 13.03 23.87 28.67
N THR A 181 13.40 22.87 29.48
CA THR A 181 14.18 23.08 30.69
C THR A 181 15.65 23.45 30.40
N ALA A 182 16.27 22.90 29.39
CA ALA A 182 17.65 23.17 29.02
C ALA A 182 17.83 24.56 28.36
N ALA A 183 16.82 25.04 27.64
CA ALA A 183 16.89 26.34 26.96
C ALA A 183 16.48 27.55 27.83
N GLY A 184 15.98 27.32 29.06
CA GLY A 184 15.51 28.38 29.93
C GLY A 184 14.31 29.18 29.38
N VAL A 185 13.71 28.68 28.28
CA VAL A 185 12.55 29.30 27.65
C VAL A 185 11.31 28.70 28.28
N PRO A 186 10.41 29.48 28.89
CA PRO A 186 9.11 28.97 29.29
C PRO A 186 8.40 28.48 28.02
N PHE A 187 8.34 27.18 27.86
CA PHE A 187 7.65 26.55 26.74
C PHE A 187 6.14 26.66 27.03
N ASP A 188 5.59 27.81 26.73
CA ASP A 188 4.14 28.01 26.72
C ASP A 188 3.57 27.27 25.50
N VAL A 189 3.63 25.94 25.59
CA VAL A 189 3.09 25.08 24.52
C VAL A 189 1.59 25.13 24.65
N ASN A 190 0.98 25.83 23.74
CA ASN A 190 -0.46 25.73 23.55
C ASN A 190 -0.81 24.22 23.42
N MET A 191 -1.56 23.69 24.39
CA MET A 191 -1.95 22.27 24.46
C MET A 191 -2.62 21.77 23.18
N ALA A 192 -3.28 22.65 22.41
CA ALA A 192 -3.83 22.33 21.10
C ALA A 192 -2.73 21.98 20.08
N THR A 193 -1.64 22.75 20.05
CA THR A 193 -0.50 22.50 19.14
C THR A 193 0.14 21.15 19.45
N VAL A 194 0.33 20.82 20.71
CA VAL A 194 0.86 19.52 21.19
C VAL A 194 0.00 18.37 20.69
N SER A 195 -1.31 18.48 20.87
CA SER A 195 -2.26 17.44 20.45
C SER A 195 -2.26 17.24 18.94
N ILE A 196 -2.22 18.32 18.17
CA ILE A 196 -2.16 18.29 16.71
C ILE A 196 -0.88 17.63 16.23
N VAL A 197 0.28 18.02 16.75
CA VAL A 197 1.59 17.44 16.38
C VAL A 197 1.61 15.94 16.71
N ALA A 198 1.19 15.55 17.89
CA ALA A 198 1.14 14.16 18.31
C ALA A 198 0.20 13.34 17.42
N PHE A 199 -0.97 13.89 17.08
CA PHE A 199 -1.92 13.25 16.16
C PHE A 199 -1.30 13.00 14.80
N PHE A 200 -0.63 13.99 14.20
CA PHE A 200 0.04 13.83 12.91
C PHE A 200 1.22 12.85 12.96
N ILE A 201 1.96 12.79 14.06
CA ILE A 201 2.98 11.76 14.29
C ILE A 201 2.35 10.36 14.22
N GLY A 202 1.21 10.17 14.86
CA GLY A 202 0.48 8.91 14.82
C GLY A 202 -0.09 8.59 13.46
N PHE A 203 -0.61 9.60 12.77
CA PHE A 203 -1.16 9.45 11.43
C PHE A 203 -0.06 9.14 10.38
N PHE A 204 1.15 9.68 10.55
CA PHE A 204 2.32 9.50 9.68
C PHE A 204 3.58 9.10 10.46
N PRO A 205 3.62 7.95 11.17
CA PRO A 205 4.76 7.58 12.00
C PRO A 205 6.05 7.41 11.20
N GLU A 206 5.97 7.00 9.94
CA GLU A 206 7.13 6.87 9.04
C GLU A 206 7.82 8.21 8.79
N GLN A 207 7.07 9.30 8.69
CA GLN A 207 7.63 10.65 8.59
C GLN A 207 8.37 11.04 9.88
N GLY A 208 7.80 10.69 11.04
CA GLY A 208 8.45 10.88 12.33
C GLY A 208 9.77 10.11 12.44
N LEU A 209 9.79 8.85 12.02
CA LEU A 209 11.02 8.03 11.98
C LEU A 209 12.07 8.62 11.05
N ASN A 210 11.67 9.04 9.85
CA ASN A 210 12.58 9.67 8.89
C ASN A 210 13.18 10.96 9.45
N TRP A 211 12.40 11.77 10.16
CA TRP A 211 12.88 12.96 10.83
C TRP A 211 13.87 12.62 11.94
N ILE A 212 13.58 11.63 12.78
CA ILE A 212 14.49 11.16 13.85
C ILE A 212 15.79 10.63 13.23
N ALA A 213 15.69 9.80 12.19
CA ALA A 213 16.85 9.23 11.50
C ALA A 213 17.72 10.32 10.85
N ALA A 214 17.12 11.33 10.23
CA ALA A 214 17.83 12.46 9.64
C ALA A 214 18.56 13.30 10.71
N THR A 215 17.89 13.52 11.86
CA THR A 215 18.47 14.26 13.00
C THR A 215 19.63 13.48 13.63
N ALA A 216 19.46 12.16 13.81
CA ALA A 216 20.50 11.28 14.34
C ALA A 216 21.72 11.21 13.39
N LYS A 217 21.51 11.07 12.07
CA LYS A 217 22.60 11.10 11.08
C LYS A 217 23.38 12.42 11.13
N LYS A 218 22.67 13.55 11.23
CA LYS A 218 23.30 14.87 11.35
C LYS A 218 24.11 14.98 12.64
N ALA A 219 23.61 14.48 13.76
CA ALA A 219 24.29 14.49 15.05
C ALA A 219 25.53 13.57 15.09
N LEU A 220 25.47 12.43 14.37
CA LEU A 220 26.57 11.44 14.29
C LEU A 220 27.61 11.73 13.19
N GLY A 221 27.44 12.81 12.42
CA GLY A 221 28.38 13.18 11.35
C GLY A 221 28.51 12.15 10.22
N GLN A 222 27.61 11.19 10.15
CA GLN A 222 27.66 10.12 9.16
C GLN A 222 27.13 10.62 7.80
N GLN A 223 28.04 10.97 6.90
CA GLN A 223 27.81 10.99 5.44
C GLN A 223 28.08 9.58 4.90
N GLY A 224 27.31 8.60 5.28
CA GLY A 224 27.42 7.24 4.77
C GLY A 224 26.69 7.10 3.45
N GLY A 225 27.43 6.96 2.36
CA GLY A 225 26.91 6.46 1.10
C GLY A 225 26.48 5.01 1.29
N ILE A 226 25.18 4.76 1.44
CA ILE A 226 24.61 3.43 1.21
C ILE A 226 24.87 3.13 -0.27
N ALA A 227 25.37 1.92 -0.58
CA ALA A 227 25.46 1.46 -1.97
C ALA A 227 24.16 1.84 -2.69
N LYS A 228 24.30 2.36 -3.91
CA LYS A 228 23.16 2.85 -4.71
C LYS A 228 22.33 1.64 -5.14
N GLU A 229 21.51 1.14 -4.21
CA GLU A 229 20.49 0.17 -4.58
C GLU A 229 19.51 0.84 -5.54
N THR A 230 19.28 0.21 -6.67
CA THR A 230 18.32 0.69 -7.66
C THR A 230 16.93 0.66 -7.02
N ARG A 231 16.36 1.84 -6.82
CA ARG A 231 15.11 2.00 -6.06
C ARG A 231 13.93 1.57 -6.92
N LEU A 232 12.89 1.04 -6.29
CA LEU A 232 11.62 0.74 -6.96
C LEU A 232 11.00 1.97 -7.65
N SER A 233 11.34 3.17 -7.21
CA SER A 233 10.89 4.42 -7.82
C SER A 233 11.41 4.67 -9.23
N GLU A 234 12.40 3.91 -9.69
CA GLU A 234 12.96 3.98 -11.05
C GLU A 234 12.13 3.18 -12.06
N VAL A 235 11.24 2.32 -11.59
CA VAL A 235 10.28 1.60 -12.44
C VAL A 235 9.09 2.50 -12.77
N GLU A 236 8.84 2.73 -14.05
CA GLU A 236 7.77 3.60 -14.52
C GLU A 236 6.38 3.04 -14.12
N GLY A 237 5.48 3.93 -13.70
CA GLY A 237 4.14 3.57 -13.25
C GLY A 237 4.06 3.03 -11.82
N LEU A 238 5.18 2.89 -11.09
CA LEU A 238 5.21 2.52 -9.68
C LEU A 238 5.03 3.73 -8.77
N SER A 239 3.78 4.01 -8.38
CA SER A 239 3.50 5.03 -7.35
C SER A 239 4.03 4.60 -5.98
N ILE A 240 4.19 5.57 -5.07
CA ILE A 240 4.60 5.30 -3.67
C ILE A 240 3.70 4.26 -2.97
N TRP A 241 2.43 4.19 -3.34
CA TRP A 241 1.47 3.22 -2.80
C TRP A 241 1.71 1.80 -3.33
N HIS A 242 2.09 1.67 -4.62
CA HIS A 242 2.48 0.41 -5.22
C HIS A 242 3.76 -0.12 -4.57
N GLN A 243 4.76 0.75 -4.39
CA GLN A 243 6.01 0.40 -3.72
C GLN A 243 5.77 -0.10 -2.29
N GLY A 244 4.99 0.64 -1.49
CA GLY A 244 4.63 0.23 -0.14
C GLY A 244 3.89 -1.12 -0.08
N ARG A 245 3.11 -1.45 -1.11
CA ARG A 245 2.45 -2.75 -1.19
C ARG A 245 3.41 -3.87 -1.59
N LEU A 246 4.30 -3.62 -2.54
CA LEU A 246 5.34 -4.57 -2.95
C LEU A 246 6.32 -4.86 -1.80
N MET A 247 6.69 -3.84 -1.02
CA MET A 247 7.51 -4.03 0.19
C MET A 247 6.86 -4.98 1.20
N GLN A 248 5.54 -5.00 1.32
CA GLN A 248 4.82 -5.95 2.17
C GLN A 248 4.91 -7.39 1.68
N GLU A 249 5.19 -7.60 0.38
CA GLU A 249 5.46 -8.90 -0.24
C GLU A 249 6.98 -9.22 -0.28
N GLY A 250 7.81 -8.43 0.42
CA GLY A 250 9.26 -8.63 0.46
C GLY A 250 10.02 -8.08 -0.75
N ILE A 251 9.37 -7.27 -1.59
CA ILE A 251 9.98 -6.63 -2.75
C ILE A 251 10.45 -5.23 -2.35
N GLU A 252 11.73 -5.07 -2.06
CA GLU A 252 12.30 -3.81 -1.53
C GLU A 252 13.03 -2.99 -2.60
N ASN A 253 13.54 -3.64 -3.64
CA ASN A 253 14.34 -3.02 -4.70
C ASN A 253 14.03 -3.64 -6.07
N VAL A 254 14.63 -3.07 -7.12
CA VAL A 254 14.45 -3.52 -8.52
C VAL A 254 14.93 -4.94 -8.74
N GLN A 255 16.02 -5.37 -8.09
CA GLN A 255 16.54 -6.72 -8.22
C GLN A 255 15.56 -7.76 -7.67
N ASN A 256 14.95 -7.47 -6.51
CA ASN A 256 13.93 -8.33 -5.93
C ASN A 256 12.70 -8.42 -6.84
N LEU A 257 12.31 -7.29 -7.48
CA LEU A 257 11.19 -7.27 -8.41
C LEU A 257 11.49 -8.05 -9.70
N ALA A 258 12.70 -7.92 -10.26
CA ALA A 258 13.11 -8.62 -11.47
C ALA A 258 13.10 -10.15 -11.30
N THR A 259 13.38 -10.64 -10.09
CA THR A 259 13.43 -12.07 -9.74
C THR A 259 12.19 -12.56 -9.00
N ALA A 260 11.17 -11.71 -8.82
CA ALA A 260 9.96 -12.03 -8.09
C ALA A 260 9.17 -13.18 -8.73
N ASP A 261 8.52 -13.98 -7.91
CA ASP A 261 7.53 -14.96 -8.36
C ASP A 261 6.25 -14.22 -8.81
N VAL A 262 6.10 -14.05 -10.12
CA VAL A 262 4.96 -13.33 -10.73
C VAL A 262 3.61 -13.97 -10.34
N PRO A 263 3.41 -15.28 -10.39
CA PRO A 263 2.21 -15.95 -9.86
C PRO A 263 1.91 -15.59 -8.41
N ALA A 264 2.93 -15.63 -7.53
CA ALA A 264 2.75 -15.27 -6.13
C ALA A 264 2.34 -13.80 -5.97
N LEU A 265 2.91 -12.88 -6.75
CA LEU A 265 2.50 -11.47 -6.75
C LEU A 265 1.05 -11.28 -7.23
N VAL A 266 0.61 -12.05 -8.23
CA VAL A 266 -0.79 -12.01 -8.72
C VAL A 266 -1.76 -12.50 -7.64
N ILE A 267 -1.39 -13.52 -6.87
CA ILE A 267 -2.19 -14.04 -5.76
C ILE A 267 -2.19 -13.06 -4.58
N GLY A 268 -1.01 -12.63 -4.17
CA GLY A 268 -0.78 -11.83 -2.96
C GLY A 268 -1.19 -10.36 -3.07
N THR A 269 -1.28 -9.80 -4.29
CA THR A 269 -1.56 -8.37 -4.47
C THR A 269 -2.89 -8.09 -5.19
N PRO A 270 -3.43 -6.88 -5.11
CA PRO A 270 -4.64 -6.49 -5.83
C PRO A 270 -4.35 -5.99 -7.27
N PHE A 271 -3.10 -6.04 -7.71
CA PHE A 271 -2.70 -5.44 -8.98
C PHE A 271 -3.13 -6.28 -10.18
N PRO A 272 -3.53 -5.64 -11.29
CA PRO A 272 -3.77 -6.35 -12.54
C PRO A 272 -2.53 -7.10 -13.02
N VAL A 273 -2.71 -8.28 -13.58
CA VAL A 273 -1.60 -9.09 -14.10
C VAL A 273 -0.76 -8.35 -15.15
N THR A 274 -1.41 -7.56 -16.01
CA THR A 274 -0.74 -6.73 -17.02
C THR A 274 0.24 -5.73 -16.39
N GLN A 275 -0.15 -5.14 -15.26
CA GLN A 275 0.65 -4.16 -14.54
C GLN A 275 1.83 -4.83 -13.83
N ILE A 276 1.61 -5.99 -13.17
CA ILE A 276 2.68 -6.76 -12.53
C ILE A 276 3.72 -7.20 -13.57
N VAL A 277 3.25 -7.76 -14.69
CA VAL A 277 4.13 -8.19 -15.79
C VAL A 277 4.94 -7.01 -16.34
N ASP A 278 4.30 -5.85 -16.50
CA ASP A 278 4.95 -4.64 -16.99
C ASP A 278 6.07 -4.17 -16.05
N TRP A 279 5.80 -4.12 -14.75
CA TRP A 279 6.81 -3.74 -13.75
C TRP A 279 7.97 -4.73 -13.66
N VAL A 280 7.69 -6.03 -13.70
CA VAL A 280 8.74 -7.06 -13.67
C VAL A 280 9.60 -7.01 -14.93
N ASP A 281 9.00 -6.77 -16.08
CA ASP A 281 9.69 -6.64 -17.36
C ASP A 281 10.64 -5.42 -17.39
N GLN A 282 10.18 -4.27 -16.88
CA GLN A 282 11.02 -3.09 -16.69
C GLN A 282 12.14 -3.34 -15.67
N ALA A 283 11.80 -3.99 -14.54
CA ALA A 283 12.76 -4.30 -13.50
C ALA A 283 13.87 -5.23 -14.01
N ILE A 284 13.55 -6.18 -14.88
CA ILE A 284 14.56 -7.03 -15.53
C ILE A 284 15.53 -6.18 -16.35
N LEU A 285 15.04 -5.24 -17.16
CA LEU A 285 15.91 -4.36 -17.92
C LEU A 285 16.82 -3.52 -17.01
N LEU A 286 16.24 -2.88 -15.99
CA LEU A 286 16.95 -2.06 -15.01
C LEU A 286 18.00 -2.86 -14.19
N ALA A 287 17.71 -4.13 -13.91
CA ALA A 287 18.62 -4.97 -13.12
C ALA A 287 19.83 -5.48 -13.91
N TYR A 288 19.68 -5.68 -15.23
CA TYR A 288 20.71 -6.30 -16.06
C TYR A 288 21.43 -5.33 -17.00
N ALA A 289 20.84 -4.18 -17.33
CA ALA A 289 21.49 -3.13 -18.09
C ALA A 289 22.38 -2.25 -17.19
N SER A 290 23.49 -1.75 -17.72
CA SER A 290 24.22 -0.66 -17.05
C SER A 290 23.40 0.62 -17.10
N GLN A 291 23.68 1.57 -16.21
CA GLN A 291 23.01 2.87 -16.19
C GLN A 291 23.05 3.56 -17.57
N GLU A 292 24.22 3.56 -18.22
CA GLU A 292 24.41 4.14 -19.55
C GLU A 292 23.57 3.44 -20.62
N GLN A 293 23.53 2.10 -20.57
CA GLN A 293 22.73 1.30 -21.51
C GLN A 293 21.24 1.56 -21.30
N PHE A 294 20.77 1.62 -20.05
CA PHE A 294 19.38 1.88 -19.75
C PHE A 294 18.94 3.25 -20.24
N GLU A 295 19.72 4.31 -19.95
CA GLU A 295 19.41 5.67 -20.42
C GLU A 295 19.42 5.79 -21.95
N ALA A 296 20.29 5.04 -22.63
CA ALA A 296 20.32 5.00 -24.08
C ALA A 296 19.09 4.28 -24.67
N LEU A 297 18.68 3.17 -24.07
CA LEU A 297 17.48 2.42 -24.48
C LEU A 297 16.19 3.20 -24.17
N GLU A 298 16.12 3.88 -23.03
CA GLU A 298 15.01 4.77 -22.67
C GLU A 298 14.83 5.90 -23.71
N LYS A 299 15.92 6.55 -24.13
CA LYS A 299 15.88 7.55 -25.20
C LYS A 299 15.43 6.98 -26.55
N ALA A 300 15.70 5.69 -26.83
CA ALA A 300 15.20 4.96 -27.97
C ALA A 300 13.76 4.47 -27.80
N GLY A 301 13.11 4.77 -26.65
CA GLY A 301 11.72 4.37 -26.35
C GLY A 301 11.56 2.95 -25.83
N LEU A 302 12.63 2.27 -25.44
CA LEU A 302 12.59 0.90 -24.94
C LEU A 302 12.80 0.88 -23.42
N LEU A 303 11.73 0.60 -22.68
CA LEU A 303 11.71 0.54 -21.22
C LEU A 303 11.63 -0.89 -20.67
N ARG A 304 11.47 -1.89 -21.52
CA ARG A 304 11.17 -3.28 -21.14
C ARG A 304 12.17 -4.24 -21.74
N ALA A 305 12.54 -5.26 -20.98
CA ALA A 305 13.43 -6.31 -21.45
C ALA A 305 12.86 -7.09 -22.66
N SER A 306 11.56 -7.36 -22.64
CA SER A 306 10.87 -8.05 -23.75
C SER A 306 10.90 -7.26 -25.05
N ASP A 307 10.79 -5.93 -24.99
CA ASP A 307 10.84 -5.07 -26.18
C ASP A 307 12.25 -5.07 -26.78
N VAL A 308 13.29 -4.97 -25.94
CA VAL A 308 14.69 -5.11 -26.37
C VAL A 308 14.91 -6.46 -27.05
N LEU A 309 14.42 -7.56 -26.45
CA LEU A 309 14.56 -8.91 -27.02
C LEU A 309 13.82 -9.08 -28.35
N THR A 310 12.67 -8.44 -28.49
CA THR A 310 11.89 -8.50 -29.75
C THR A 310 12.61 -7.73 -30.84
N THR A 311 13.11 -6.54 -30.55
CA THR A 311 13.82 -5.68 -31.51
C THR A 311 15.18 -6.28 -31.90
N THR A 312 15.88 -6.93 -30.97
CA THR A 312 17.19 -7.54 -31.23
C THR A 312 17.12 -8.97 -31.79
N ARG A 313 15.94 -9.45 -32.18
CA ARG A 313 15.72 -10.82 -32.64
C ARG A 313 16.40 -11.12 -33.97
N ASP A 314 16.42 -10.16 -34.86
CA ASP A 314 17.07 -10.22 -36.17
C ASP A 314 18.22 -9.20 -36.26
N ASP A 315 19.05 -9.34 -37.28
CA ASP A 315 20.21 -8.47 -37.45
C ASP A 315 19.83 -7.06 -37.92
N GLU A 316 18.66 -6.87 -38.55
CA GLU A 316 18.17 -5.57 -39.00
C GLU A 316 17.69 -4.75 -37.78
N GLY A 317 16.80 -5.28 -36.96
CA GLY A 317 16.34 -4.61 -35.75
C GLY A 317 17.47 -4.37 -34.74
N LEU A 318 18.46 -5.28 -34.68
CA LEU A 318 19.68 -5.03 -33.89
C LEU A 318 20.49 -3.83 -34.41
N ASN A 319 20.57 -3.66 -35.74
CA ASN A 319 21.28 -2.53 -36.36
C ASN A 319 20.54 -1.22 -36.07
N ASP A 320 19.24 -1.22 -36.29
CA ASP A 320 18.39 -0.03 -36.10
C ASP A 320 18.41 0.42 -34.62
N LEU A 321 18.33 -0.52 -33.69
CA LEU A 321 18.42 -0.22 -32.27
C LEU A 321 19.82 0.28 -31.89
N ALA A 322 20.89 -0.30 -32.44
CA ALA A 322 22.25 0.16 -32.18
C ALA A 322 22.45 1.61 -32.63
N GLU A 323 21.91 1.99 -33.78
CA GLU A 323 21.94 3.35 -34.29
C GLU A 323 21.07 4.30 -33.45
N ALA A 324 19.82 3.92 -33.16
CA ALA A 324 18.87 4.73 -32.40
C ALA A 324 19.33 4.98 -30.96
N ALA A 325 19.87 3.98 -30.29
CA ALA A 325 20.37 4.09 -28.92
C ALA A 325 21.81 4.61 -28.82
N GLY A 326 22.55 4.65 -29.95
CA GLY A 326 23.99 5.01 -29.95
C GLY A 326 24.86 3.98 -29.23
N LEU A 327 24.43 2.72 -29.15
CA LEU A 327 25.13 1.60 -28.50
C LEU A 327 25.84 0.71 -29.51
N LYS A 328 26.91 0.03 -29.07
CA LYS A 328 27.59 -0.93 -29.94
C LYS A 328 26.74 -2.21 -30.08
N LYS A 329 26.69 -2.75 -31.30
CA LYS A 329 26.01 -4.03 -31.61
C LYS A 329 26.49 -5.18 -30.71
N SER A 330 27.77 -5.21 -30.37
CA SER A 330 28.34 -6.22 -29.46
C SER A 330 27.77 -6.11 -28.05
N GLU A 331 27.56 -4.89 -27.56
CA GLU A 331 26.99 -4.62 -26.24
C GLU A 331 25.52 -5.05 -26.20
N LEU A 332 24.74 -4.70 -27.22
CA LEU A 332 23.33 -5.11 -27.34
C LEU A 332 23.17 -6.63 -27.47
N ARG A 333 24.08 -7.32 -28.20
CA ARG A 333 24.06 -8.79 -28.27
C ARG A 333 24.37 -9.44 -26.92
N VAL A 334 25.30 -8.88 -26.15
CA VAL A 334 25.59 -9.37 -24.79
C VAL A 334 24.40 -9.14 -23.89
N LEU A 335 23.83 -7.93 -23.88
CA LEU A 335 22.65 -7.60 -23.09
C LEU A 335 21.47 -8.51 -23.45
N SER A 336 21.17 -8.67 -24.74
CA SER A 336 20.09 -9.55 -25.22
C SER A 336 20.27 -10.99 -24.73
N ARG A 337 21.50 -11.53 -24.75
CA ARG A 337 21.81 -12.87 -24.24
C ARG A 337 21.58 -12.99 -22.74
N VAL A 338 21.95 -11.95 -21.97
CA VAL A 338 21.75 -11.90 -20.52
C VAL A 338 20.24 -11.80 -20.22
N LEU A 339 19.52 -10.95 -20.89
CA LEU A 339 18.08 -10.82 -20.72
C LEU A 339 17.32 -12.13 -21.05
N GLN A 340 17.75 -12.89 -22.07
CA GLN A 340 17.19 -14.21 -22.38
C GLN A 340 17.32 -15.23 -21.26
N SER A 341 18.31 -15.06 -20.38
CA SER A 341 18.55 -15.95 -19.22
C SER A 341 17.74 -15.56 -17.99
N ALA A 342 17.07 -14.39 -17.98
CA ALA A 342 16.28 -13.94 -16.85
C ALA A 342 15.10 -14.87 -16.57
N LEU A 343 14.85 -15.10 -15.26
CA LEU A 343 13.91 -16.12 -14.78
C LEU A 343 12.51 -15.99 -15.39
N ASN A 344 11.99 -14.78 -15.42
CA ASN A 344 10.60 -14.52 -15.82
C ASN A 344 10.41 -14.21 -17.31
N ILE A 345 11.49 -14.02 -18.06
CA ILE A 345 11.42 -13.45 -19.41
C ILE A 345 10.60 -14.31 -20.40
N LYS A 346 10.70 -15.63 -20.30
CA LYS A 346 9.95 -16.55 -21.20
C LYS A 346 8.44 -16.45 -20.94
N MET A 347 8.04 -16.38 -19.69
CA MET A 347 6.63 -16.22 -19.31
C MET A 347 6.10 -14.85 -19.75
N ILE A 348 6.86 -13.78 -19.53
CA ILE A 348 6.53 -12.41 -19.92
C ILE A 348 6.37 -12.31 -21.44
N SER A 349 7.32 -12.82 -22.21
CA SER A 349 7.28 -12.81 -23.67
C SER A 349 6.07 -13.56 -24.20
N ARG A 350 5.73 -14.72 -23.61
CA ARG A 350 4.54 -15.48 -23.98
C ARG A 350 3.25 -14.72 -23.67
N PHE A 351 3.17 -14.13 -22.48
CA PHE A 351 2.01 -13.33 -22.07
C PHE A 351 1.78 -12.14 -23.00
N ARG A 352 2.84 -11.41 -23.35
CA ARG A 352 2.75 -10.25 -24.27
C ARG A 352 2.33 -10.68 -25.67
N TRP A 353 2.87 -11.77 -26.17
CA TRP A 353 2.46 -12.33 -27.45
C TRP A 353 0.97 -12.68 -27.48
N GLN A 354 0.46 -13.37 -26.47
CA GLN A 354 -0.96 -13.68 -26.35
C GLN A 354 -1.82 -12.42 -26.28
N SER A 355 -1.42 -11.45 -25.45
CA SER A 355 -2.13 -10.17 -25.30
C SER A 355 -2.17 -9.36 -26.61
N SER A 356 -1.13 -9.39 -27.41
CA SER A 356 -1.12 -8.72 -28.73
C SER A 356 -2.05 -9.39 -29.73
N LEU A 357 -2.11 -10.71 -29.75
CA LEU A 357 -3.04 -11.48 -30.59
C LEU A 357 -4.51 -11.21 -30.20
N ASP A 358 -4.80 -11.19 -28.90
CA ASP A 358 -6.15 -10.93 -28.41
C ASP A 358 -6.59 -9.48 -28.73
N ARG A 359 -5.66 -8.51 -28.64
CA ARG A 359 -5.92 -7.12 -29.04
C ARG A 359 -6.21 -7.03 -30.54
N ALA A 360 -5.40 -7.66 -31.37
CA ALA A 360 -5.61 -7.68 -32.83
C ALA A 360 -6.97 -8.28 -33.21
N LYS A 361 -7.38 -9.38 -32.56
CA LYS A 361 -8.72 -9.97 -32.76
C LYS A 361 -9.85 -9.04 -32.31
N MET A 362 -9.68 -8.32 -31.22
CA MET A 362 -10.68 -7.34 -30.76
C MET A 362 -10.78 -6.15 -31.70
N GLU A 363 -9.68 -5.66 -32.24
CA GLU A 363 -9.65 -4.58 -33.23
C GLU A 363 -10.30 -5.02 -34.53
N GLU A 364 -10.03 -6.24 -34.99
CA GLU A 364 -10.67 -6.83 -36.15
C GLU A 364 -12.19 -7.00 -35.94
N ALA A 365 -12.61 -7.52 -34.77
CA ALA A 365 -14.03 -7.65 -34.46
C ALA A 365 -14.73 -6.28 -34.37
N ALA A 366 -14.08 -5.27 -33.76
CA ALA A 366 -14.61 -3.93 -33.75
C ALA A 366 -14.70 -3.28 -35.11
N ALA A 367 -13.70 -3.50 -35.97
CA ALA A 367 -13.72 -3.04 -37.37
C ALA A 367 -14.85 -3.69 -38.18
N ILE A 368 -15.08 -5.00 -38.01
CA ILE A 368 -16.21 -5.72 -38.63
C ILE A 368 -17.55 -5.16 -38.15
N GLN A 369 -17.68 -4.85 -36.84
CA GLN A 369 -18.88 -4.28 -36.26
C GLN A 369 -19.17 -2.85 -36.76
N LEU A 370 -18.11 -2.06 -37.02
CA LEU A 370 -18.22 -0.73 -37.64
C LEU A 370 -18.52 -0.80 -39.16
N LEU A 371 -18.08 -1.86 -39.83
CA LEU A 371 -18.32 -2.09 -41.27
C LEU A 371 -19.66 -2.75 -41.56
N GLN A 372 -20.38 -3.26 -40.54
CA GLN A 372 -21.78 -3.68 -40.67
C GLN A 372 -22.69 -2.46 -40.47
N PRO A 373 -23.01 -1.68 -41.51
CA PRO A 373 -23.98 -0.62 -41.35
C PRO A 373 -25.33 -1.27 -41.11
N SER A 374 -25.88 -1.02 -39.91
CA SER A 374 -27.33 -0.95 -39.66
C SER A 374 -28.26 -1.71 -40.66
N LEU A 375 -28.16 -3.01 -40.74
CA LEU A 375 -29.22 -3.85 -41.28
C LEU A 375 -30.37 -4.06 -40.27
N ALA A 376 -30.29 -3.42 -39.14
CA ALA A 376 -31.28 -3.54 -38.04
C ALA A 376 -32.31 -2.40 -37.97
N VAL A 377 -32.44 -1.57 -38.99
CA VAL A 377 -33.43 -0.47 -39.01
C VAL A 377 -34.46 -0.63 -40.13
N THR A 378 -34.70 -1.82 -40.65
CA THR A 378 -35.74 -1.99 -41.67
C THR A 378 -36.56 -3.26 -41.47
N GLU A 379 -37.04 -3.50 -40.28
CA GLU A 379 -38.21 -4.36 -40.04
C GLU A 379 -38.90 -3.91 -38.74
N LEU A 380 -39.55 -2.75 -38.79
CA LEU A 380 -40.72 -2.50 -37.93
C LEU A 380 -41.85 -3.35 -38.48
N PRO A 381 -42.49 -4.23 -37.72
CA PRO A 381 -43.65 -4.98 -38.16
C PRO A 381 -44.79 -3.99 -38.51
N ARG A 382 -45.27 -4.06 -39.76
CA ARG A 382 -46.44 -3.31 -40.24
C ARG A 382 -47.78 -3.72 -39.61
N GLU A 383 -47.80 -4.34 -38.45
CA GLU A 383 -49.01 -4.83 -37.78
C GLU A 383 -49.62 -3.88 -36.74
N GLN A 384 -49.13 -2.67 -36.56
CA GLN A 384 -49.71 -1.74 -35.59
C GLN A 384 -50.39 -0.50 -36.21
N GLU A 385 -50.45 -0.35 -37.51
CA GLU A 385 -51.20 0.74 -38.18
C GLU A 385 -52.68 0.39 -38.50
N GLU A 386 -53.09 -0.86 -38.39
CA GLU A 386 -54.48 -1.25 -38.65
C GLU A 386 -55.41 -1.16 -37.45
N ILE A 387 -54.90 -0.98 -36.24
CA ILE A 387 -55.72 -0.90 -35.00
C ILE A 387 -56.11 0.56 -34.62
N ALA A 388 -55.42 1.55 -35.20
CA ALA A 388 -55.69 2.97 -34.91
C ALA A 388 -56.81 3.62 -35.76
N PHE A 389 -57.34 2.91 -36.78
CA PHE A 389 -58.38 3.46 -37.66
C PHE A 389 -59.80 2.98 -37.31
N GLU A 390 -59.98 2.05 -36.37
CA GLU A 390 -61.33 1.57 -35.97
C GLU A 390 -61.89 2.22 -34.69
N GLU A 391 -61.16 3.10 -34.00
CA GLU A 391 -61.68 3.78 -32.80
C GLU A 391 -62.21 5.23 -33.04
N GLU A 392 -62.23 5.74 -34.26
CA GLU A 392 -62.82 7.07 -34.56
C GLU A 392 -64.23 7.01 -35.21
N GLU A 393 -64.88 5.83 -35.30
CA GLU A 393 -66.27 5.73 -35.82
C GLU A 393 -67.25 5.03 -34.84
N GLN A 394 -67.12 5.25 -33.50
CA GLN A 394 -68.22 4.93 -32.60
C GLN A 394 -68.51 6.07 -31.62
#